data_c0403675ca00033c4698e81e63c23061
#
_entry.id   c0403675ca00033c4698e81e63c23061
#
_cell.length_a   1.000
_cell.length_b   1.000
_cell.length_c   1.000
_cell.angle_alpha   90.00
_cell.angle_beta   90.00
_cell.angle_gamma   90.00
#
_symmetry.space_group_name_H-M   'P 1'
#
loop_
_entity.id
_entity.type
_entity.pdbx_description
1 polymer ?
#
loop_
_entity_poly.entity_id
_entity_poly.type
_entity_poly.pdbx_seq_one_letter_code
_entity_poly.pdbx_strand_id
1 'polypeptide(L)'
;MNVPALLERMRKAVDEQLWKTGGLVLGIYTKAKSGWMRKHEGKASASDSMWLAVARTAVFPSIRKKMIGGNLRALICGSAPLNVETQLFFMMLGIPVLQVYGLTETTAICTMDDPAGQVEPGRVGPAIAGIEMKLGEQDEIVVRGPNVFAGYWKRPEETAKVLRDQWFYTGDQGEVNAAGNWKVVGRIKNLIVLGSGHNIAPEPIEEALLQQLPGGQVVLIGNGRGYLSAVVTGDVAREKVQSAIDLVNAGRPHYKQIRAFQVRGEPFSIENGLLTANGKLKRDAIAAKLHDEIEEMYQVKQAV
;
A
#
# COMPACT_ATOMS: atom_id res chain seq x y z
N MET A 1 17.45 -3.63 -4.70
CA MET A 1 16.23 -3.46 -3.92
C MET A 1 15.60 -2.13 -4.33
N ASN A 2 14.30 -2.11 -4.57
CA ASN A 2 13.56 -0.94 -5.03
C ASN A 2 12.53 -0.54 -3.99
N VAL A 3 12.11 0.72 -4.04
CA VAL A 3 11.00 1.22 -3.25
C VAL A 3 9.74 1.34 -4.11
N PRO A 4 8.53 1.17 -3.56
CA PRO A 4 7.27 1.24 -4.31
C PRO A 4 7.14 2.48 -5.19
N ALA A 5 7.48 3.66 -4.68
CA ALA A 5 7.38 4.92 -5.41
C ALA A 5 8.19 4.95 -6.73
N LEU A 6 9.34 4.23 -6.79
CA LEU A 6 10.09 4.10 -8.03
C LEU A 6 9.34 3.26 -9.07
N LEU A 7 8.80 2.11 -8.63
CA LEU A 7 8.05 1.21 -9.50
C LEU A 7 6.77 1.88 -10.03
N GLU A 8 6.08 2.62 -9.19
CA GLU A 8 4.89 3.39 -9.59
C GLU A 8 5.22 4.47 -10.63
N ARG A 9 6.34 5.20 -10.44
CA ARG A 9 6.80 6.18 -11.44
C ARG A 9 7.15 5.50 -12.76
N MET A 10 7.81 4.34 -12.72
CA MET A 10 8.13 3.58 -13.92
C MET A 10 6.85 3.14 -14.67
N ARG A 11 5.84 2.64 -13.95
CA ARG A 11 4.54 2.28 -14.53
C ARG A 11 3.88 3.49 -15.20
N LYS A 12 3.77 4.61 -14.48
CA LYS A 12 3.17 5.85 -15.00
C LYS A 12 3.90 6.34 -16.25
N ALA A 13 5.24 6.34 -16.23
CA ALA A 13 6.03 6.76 -17.39
C ALA A 13 5.79 5.88 -18.62
N VAL A 14 5.60 4.58 -18.44
CA VAL A 14 5.24 3.68 -19.55
C VAL A 14 3.84 3.99 -20.08
N ASP A 15 2.84 4.13 -19.20
CA ASP A 15 1.49 4.48 -19.59
C ASP A 15 1.48 5.83 -20.37
N GLU A 16 2.11 6.87 -19.86
CA GLU A 16 2.22 8.18 -20.50
C GLU A 16 2.90 8.11 -21.88
N GLN A 17 4.01 7.37 -21.98
CA GLN A 17 4.72 7.22 -23.25
C GLN A 17 3.89 6.49 -24.28
N LEU A 18 3.14 5.46 -23.90
CA LEU A 18 2.24 4.75 -24.81
C LEU A 18 1.06 5.62 -25.24
N TRP A 19 0.49 6.42 -24.33
CA TRP A 19 -0.54 7.40 -24.68
C TRP A 19 -0.04 8.43 -25.68
N LYS A 20 1.19 8.94 -25.56
CA LYS A 20 1.81 9.86 -26.52
C LYS A 20 2.06 9.20 -27.88
N THR A 21 2.42 7.92 -27.88
CA THR A 21 2.69 7.17 -29.11
C THR A 21 1.41 6.87 -29.88
N GLY A 22 0.31 6.58 -29.17
CA GLY A 22 -1.00 6.30 -29.76
C GLY A 22 -1.04 5.04 -30.65
N GLY A 23 -2.01 5.01 -31.54
CA GLY A 23 -2.13 4.03 -32.63
C GLY A 23 -2.36 2.58 -32.17
N LEU A 24 -1.94 1.65 -33.05
CA LEU A 24 -2.17 0.21 -32.86
C LEU A 24 -1.50 -0.34 -31.58
N VAL A 25 -0.30 0.16 -31.27
CA VAL A 25 0.47 -0.29 -30.09
C VAL A 25 -0.28 0.03 -28.81
N LEU A 26 -0.82 1.23 -28.66
CA LEU A 26 -1.65 1.62 -27.52
C LEU A 26 -2.91 0.74 -27.43
N GLY A 27 -3.58 0.50 -28.58
CA GLY A 27 -4.77 -0.34 -28.62
C GLY A 27 -4.53 -1.78 -28.14
N ILE A 28 -3.44 -2.40 -28.60
CA ILE A 28 -3.03 -3.76 -28.16
C ILE A 28 -2.69 -3.74 -26.66
N TYR A 29 -1.90 -2.77 -26.21
CA TYR A 29 -1.50 -2.64 -24.83
C TYR A 29 -2.71 -2.47 -23.89
N THR A 30 -3.64 -1.57 -24.21
CA THR A 30 -4.81 -1.30 -23.37
C THR A 30 -5.72 -2.52 -23.25
N LYS A 31 -5.98 -3.23 -24.36
CA LYS A 31 -6.76 -4.48 -24.34
C LYS A 31 -6.06 -5.57 -23.54
N ALA A 32 -4.75 -5.73 -23.69
CA ALA A 32 -3.98 -6.69 -22.93
C ALA A 32 -3.95 -6.36 -21.42
N LYS A 33 -3.77 -5.09 -21.05
CA LYS A 33 -3.79 -4.61 -19.65
C LYS A 33 -5.15 -4.89 -19.01
N SER A 34 -6.24 -4.51 -19.68
CA SER A 34 -7.59 -4.78 -19.18
C SER A 34 -7.90 -6.27 -19.05
N GLY A 35 -7.47 -7.08 -20.02
CA GLY A 35 -7.62 -8.53 -19.98
C GLY A 35 -6.82 -9.19 -18.86
N TRP A 36 -5.60 -8.69 -18.62
CA TRP A 36 -4.77 -9.15 -17.51
C TRP A 36 -5.42 -8.88 -16.15
N MET A 37 -5.96 -7.67 -15.94
CA MET A 37 -6.66 -7.32 -14.70
C MET A 37 -7.88 -8.20 -14.49
N ARG A 38 -8.74 -8.39 -15.53
CA ARG A 38 -9.89 -9.30 -15.45
C ARG A 38 -9.49 -10.75 -15.16
N LYS A 39 -8.34 -11.20 -15.66
CA LYS A 39 -7.81 -12.53 -15.35
C LYS A 39 -7.54 -12.71 -13.86
N HIS A 40 -6.99 -11.69 -13.19
CA HIS A 40 -6.74 -11.72 -11.74
C HIS A 40 -8.02 -11.63 -10.92
N GLU A 41 -9.08 -11.04 -11.47
CA GLU A 41 -10.42 -11.03 -10.87
C GLU A 41 -11.23 -12.30 -11.14
N GLY A 42 -10.68 -13.27 -11.85
CA GLY A 42 -11.41 -14.48 -12.25
C GLY A 42 -12.47 -14.27 -13.34
N LYS A 43 -12.42 -13.13 -14.06
CA LYS A 43 -13.44 -12.71 -15.07
C LYS A 43 -12.89 -12.68 -16.49
N ALA A 44 -11.78 -13.37 -16.77
CA ALA A 44 -11.14 -13.35 -18.09
C ALA A 44 -11.99 -14.04 -19.16
N SER A 45 -12.00 -13.46 -20.37
CA SER A 45 -12.58 -14.04 -21.56
C SER A 45 -11.52 -14.67 -22.48
N ALA A 46 -11.94 -15.46 -23.47
CA ALA A 46 -11.04 -16.01 -24.49
C ALA A 46 -10.34 -14.89 -25.29
N SER A 47 -11.04 -13.80 -25.60
CA SER A 47 -10.46 -12.63 -26.26
C SER A 47 -9.35 -11.94 -25.46
N ASP A 48 -9.45 -11.96 -24.13
CA ASP A 48 -8.41 -11.41 -23.25
C ASP A 48 -7.10 -12.20 -23.36
N SER A 49 -7.20 -13.52 -23.41
CA SER A 49 -6.04 -14.40 -23.60
C SER A 49 -5.37 -14.17 -24.95
N MET A 50 -6.14 -13.94 -26.01
CA MET A 50 -5.63 -13.61 -27.34
C MET A 50 -4.87 -12.29 -27.33
N TRP A 51 -5.45 -11.20 -26.78
CA TRP A 51 -4.78 -9.91 -26.72
C TRP A 51 -3.52 -9.94 -25.87
N LEU A 52 -3.50 -10.70 -24.78
CA LEU A 52 -2.30 -10.93 -23.97
C LEU A 52 -1.22 -11.67 -24.78
N ALA A 53 -1.57 -12.68 -25.56
CA ALA A 53 -0.61 -13.40 -26.41
C ALA A 53 0.00 -12.47 -27.48
N VAL A 54 -0.82 -11.67 -28.16
CA VAL A 54 -0.33 -10.66 -29.11
C VAL A 54 0.58 -9.64 -28.46
N ALA A 55 0.19 -9.11 -27.29
CA ALA A 55 1.01 -8.12 -26.60
C ALA A 55 2.36 -8.70 -26.13
N ARG A 56 2.38 -9.95 -25.67
CA ARG A 56 3.60 -10.63 -25.20
C ARG A 56 4.65 -10.80 -26.32
N THR A 57 4.22 -10.92 -27.55
CA THR A 57 5.13 -11.08 -28.71
C THR A 57 5.48 -9.73 -29.37
N ALA A 58 4.51 -8.85 -29.53
CA ALA A 58 4.66 -7.64 -30.36
C ALA A 58 4.96 -6.36 -29.54
N VAL A 59 4.52 -6.25 -28.28
CA VAL A 59 4.56 -4.99 -27.51
C VAL A 59 5.44 -5.08 -26.27
N PHE A 60 5.22 -6.07 -25.42
CA PHE A 60 5.90 -6.17 -24.11
C PHE A 60 7.43 -6.29 -24.21
N PRO A 61 8.04 -7.00 -25.16
CA PRO A 61 9.50 -7.06 -25.26
C PRO A 61 10.16 -5.70 -25.45
N SER A 62 9.55 -4.82 -26.25
CA SER A 62 10.04 -3.46 -26.47
C SER A 62 9.94 -2.61 -25.21
N ILE A 63 8.82 -2.70 -24.48
CA ILE A 63 8.62 -2.01 -23.20
C ILE A 63 9.67 -2.48 -22.18
N ARG A 64 9.82 -3.79 -21.99
CA ARG A 64 10.81 -4.37 -21.07
C ARG A 64 12.21 -3.88 -21.39
N LYS A 65 12.64 -3.98 -22.65
CA LYS A 65 13.99 -3.58 -23.07
C LYS A 65 14.27 -2.11 -22.78
N LYS A 66 13.31 -1.23 -23.03
CA LYS A 66 13.45 0.22 -22.77
C LYS A 66 13.45 0.55 -21.29
N MET A 67 12.66 -0.16 -20.49
CA MET A 67 12.43 0.14 -19.07
C MET A 67 13.54 -0.40 -18.17
N ILE A 68 14.00 -1.63 -18.41
CA ILE A 68 14.90 -2.36 -17.50
C ILE A 68 16.07 -3.07 -18.19
N GLY A 69 16.20 -2.91 -19.51
CA GLY A 69 17.21 -3.67 -20.31
C GLY A 69 16.82 -5.12 -20.54
N GLY A 70 17.79 -5.93 -20.98
CA GLY A 70 17.51 -7.31 -21.40
C GLY A 70 17.75 -8.39 -20.34
N ASN A 71 18.51 -8.09 -19.27
CA ASN A 71 19.08 -9.10 -18.39
C ASN A 71 18.50 -9.16 -16.97
N LEU A 72 17.51 -8.31 -16.67
CA LEU A 72 16.87 -8.31 -15.35
C LEU A 72 16.01 -9.57 -15.16
N ARG A 73 16.24 -10.31 -14.07
CA ARG A 73 15.50 -11.53 -13.74
C ARG A 73 14.28 -11.25 -12.87
N ALA A 74 14.42 -10.36 -11.87
CA ALA A 74 13.35 -9.97 -10.97
C ALA A 74 13.65 -8.60 -10.36
N LEU A 75 12.61 -7.94 -9.87
CA LEU A 75 12.68 -6.75 -9.03
C LEU A 75 12.39 -7.17 -7.58
N ILE A 76 13.16 -6.69 -6.63
CA ILE A 76 12.86 -6.86 -5.20
C ILE A 76 12.34 -5.53 -4.68
N CYS A 77 11.17 -5.53 -4.05
CA CYS A 77 10.51 -4.35 -3.53
C CYS A 77 10.17 -4.51 -2.04
N GLY A 78 10.45 -3.50 -1.25
CA GLY A 78 10.17 -3.47 0.19
C GLY A 78 10.23 -2.06 0.77
N SER A 79 10.26 -1.96 2.08
CA SER A 79 10.27 -0.72 2.90
C SER A 79 8.94 0.03 2.97
N ALA A 80 7.98 -0.26 2.10
CA ALA A 80 6.61 0.25 2.14
C ALA A 80 5.70 -0.70 1.34
N PRO A 81 4.38 -0.66 1.53
CA PRO A 81 3.44 -1.42 0.72
C PRO A 81 3.56 -1.07 -0.76
N LEU A 82 3.55 -2.10 -1.61
CA LEU A 82 3.50 -1.92 -3.06
C LEU A 82 2.05 -2.08 -3.53
N ASN A 83 1.58 -1.10 -4.29
CA ASN A 83 0.28 -1.16 -4.92
C ASN A 83 0.12 -2.42 -5.78
N VAL A 84 -0.96 -3.16 -5.57
CA VAL A 84 -1.26 -4.40 -6.29
C VAL A 84 -1.33 -4.18 -7.81
N GLU A 85 -1.93 -3.08 -8.27
CA GLU A 85 -1.99 -2.75 -9.70
C GLU A 85 -0.59 -2.57 -10.30
N THR A 86 0.33 -1.93 -9.54
CA THR A 86 1.72 -1.75 -9.98
C THR A 86 2.44 -3.10 -10.03
N GLN A 87 2.26 -3.97 -9.05
CA GLN A 87 2.83 -5.32 -9.07
C GLN A 87 2.31 -6.12 -10.26
N LEU A 88 1.00 -6.11 -10.49
CA LEU A 88 0.34 -6.78 -11.60
C LEU A 88 0.81 -6.25 -12.97
N PHE A 89 1.07 -4.95 -13.07
CA PHE A 89 1.64 -4.35 -14.29
C PHE A 89 2.99 -4.98 -14.66
N PHE A 90 3.93 -5.07 -13.71
CA PHE A 90 5.22 -5.69 -13.97
C PHE A 90 5.10 -7.17 -14.29
N MET A 91 4.25 -7.89 -13.55
CA MET A 91 3.98 -9.31 -13.80
C MET A 91 3.37 -9.54 -15.19
N MET A 92 2.48 -8.66 -15.65
CA MET A 92 1.93 -8.66 -17.01
C MET A 92 3.03 -8.60 -18.07
N LEU A 93 4.03 -7.75 -17.84
CA LEU A 93 5.20 -7.62 -18.71
C LEU A 93 6.18 -8.81 -18.59
N GLY A 94 5.92 -9.78 -17.71
CA GLY A 94 6.82 -10.90 -17.45
C GLY A 94 8.03 -10.51 -16.60
N ILE A 95 7.90 -9.50 -15.74
CA ILE A 95 8.91 -9.05 -14.78
C ILE A 95 8.37 -9.37 -13.39
N PRO A 96 8.86 -10.44 -12.72
CA PRO A 96 8.44 -10.72 -11.35
C PRO A 96 8.89 -9.59 -10.42
N VAL A 97 7.97 -9.13 -9.58
CA VAL A 97 8.27 -8.22 -8.47
C VAL A 97 8.10 -9.00 -7.18
N LEU A 98 9.22 -9.35 -6.58
CA LEU A 98 9.28 -10.06 -5.31
C LEU A 98 9.15 -9.05 -4.19
N GLN A 99 8.11 -9.16 -3.39
CA GLN A 99 7.95 -8.33 -2.22
C GLN A 99 8.70 -8.92 -1.04
N VAL A 100 9.20 -8.04 -0.18
CA VAL A 100 9.87 -8.38 1.07
C VAL A 100 9.30 -7.53 2.20
N TYR A 101 9.21 -8.13 3.39
CA TYR A 101 8.86 -7.42 4.60
C TYR A 101 9.93 -7.64 5.66
N GLY A 102 10.18 -6.60 6.41
CA GLY A 102 11.05 -6.59 7.57
C GLY A 102 11.31 -5.17 8.06
N LEU A 103 12.02 -5.08 9.17
CA LEU A 103 12.32 -3.85 9.87
C LEU A 103 13.83 -3.75 10.14
N THR A 104 14.29 -2.61 10.58
CA THR A 104 15.66 -2.43 11.07
C THR A 104 15.98 -3.42 12.19
N GLU A 105 15.01 -3.64 13.08
CA GLU A 105 15.06 -4.56 14.21
C GLU A 105 15.14 -6.03 13.81
N THR A 106 14.84 -6.35 12.56
CA THR A 106 14.94 -7.71 12.00
C THR A 106 16.03 -7.81 10.93
N THR A 107 17.01 -6.91 10.96
CA THR A 107 18.15 -6.91 10.02
C THR A 107 17.66 -6.99 8.56
N ALA A 108 16.68 -6.19 8.22
CA ALA A 108 16.04 -5.94 6.95
C ALA A 108 14.90 -6.89 6.53
N ILE A 109 15.03 -8.22 6.61
CA ILE A 109 14.07 -9.12 5.96
C ILE A 109 13.59 -10.21 6.92
N CYS A 110 12.26 -10.39 7.01
CA CYS A 110 11.60 -11.52 7.68
C CYS A 110 10.90 -12.43 6.69
N THR A 111 10.32 -11.84 5.63
CA THR A 111 9.64 -12.58 4.56
C THR A 111 10.13 -12.15 3.20
N MET A 112 10.01 -13.05 2.22
CA MET A 112 10.30 -12.75 0.82
C MET A 112 9.47 -13.67 -0.07
N ASP A 113 8.94 -13.13 -1.17
CA ASP A 113 8.37 -13.95 -2.24
C ASP A 113 9.41 -14.95 -2.76
N ASP A 114 9.00 -16.19 -2.99
CA ASP A 114 9.87 -17.21 -3.58
C ASP A 114 10.13 -16.89 -5.07
N PRO A 115 11.39 -16.68 -5.46
CA PRO A 115 11.72 -16.43 -6.86
C PRO A 115 11.37 -17.58 -7.81
N ALA A 116 11.31 -18.82 -7.31
CA ALA A 116 10.94 -20.01 -8.06
C ALA A 116 9.45 -20.38 -7.93
N GLY A 117 8.75 -19.72 -6.99
CA GLY A 117 7.36 -19.96 -6.67
C GLY A 117 6.38 -19.05 -7.42
N GLN A 118 5.13 -19.18 -7.06
CA GLN A 118 4.07 -18.29 -7.55
C GLN A 118 3.94 -17.08 -6.63
N VAL A 119 4.31 -15.90 -7.13
CA VAL A 119 4.12 -14.62 -6.42
C VAL A 119 2.62 -14.34 -6.28
N GLU A 120 2.17 -14.08 -5.07
CA GLU A 120 0.80 -13.69 -4.75
C GLU A 120 0.71 -12.17 -4.59
N PRO A 121 0.08 -11.44 -5.54
CA PRO A 121 0.06 -9.98 -5.51
C PRO A 121 -0.57 -9.41 -4.23
N GLY A 122 0.08 -8.38 -3.67
CA GLY A 122 -0.36 -7.73 -2.45
C GLY A 122 0.07 -8.44 -1.16
N ARG A 123 0.84 -9.54 -1.24
CA ARG A 123 1.46 -10.23 -0.12
C ARG A 123 2.98 -10.04 -0.18
N VAL A 124 3.64 -10.38 0.90
CA VAL A 124 5.09 -10.18 1.09
C VAL A 124 5.86 -11.51 1.20
N GLY A 125 5.24 -12.59 0.74
CA GLY A 125 5.79 -13.93 0.71
C GLY A 125 5.80 -14.64 2.07
N PRO A 126 6.34 -15.88 2.11
CA PRO A 126 6.52 -16.67 3.33
C PRO A 126 7.69 -16.15 4.17
N ALA A 127 7.75 -16.58 5.42
CA ALA A 127 8.93 -16.37 6.27
C ALA A 127 10.17 -17.00 5.63
N ILE A 128 11.29 -16.30 5.65
CA ILE A 128 12.56 -16.85 5.14
C ILE A 128 13.11 -17.94 6.08
N ALA A 129 13.96 -18.80 5.54
CA ALA A 129 14.52 -19.92 6.30
C ALA A 129 15.20 -19.46 7.60
N GLY A 130 14.89 -20.15 8.70
CA GLY A 130 15.40 -19.85 10.04
C GLY A 130 14.66 -18.75 10.79
N ILE A 131 13.61 -18.16 10.21
CA ILE A 131 12.76 -17.17 10.85
C ILE A 131 11.41 -17.80 11.18
N GLU A 132 10.99 -17.64 12.42
CA GLU A 132 9.66 -18.00 12.88
C GLU A 132 8.79 -16.76 12.98
N MET A 133 7.57 -16.87 12.50
CA MET A 133 6.57 -15.79 12.55
C MET A 133 5.23 -16.33 12.98
N LYS A 134 4.50 -15.55 13.76
CA LYS A 134 3.13 -15.85 14.18
C LYS A 134 2.33 -14.57 14.35
N LEU A 135 1.01 -14.70 14.43
CA LEU A 135 0.12 -13.62 14.84
C LEU A 135 0.00 -13.65 16.36
N GLY A 136 0.22 -12.51 16.98
CA GLY A 136 -0.02 -12.22 18.38
C GLY A 136 -1.41 -11.60 18.61
N GLU A 137 -1.56 -10.87 19.72
CA GLU A 137 -2.77 -10.10 20.00
C GLU A 137 -3.02 -9.03 18.93
N GLN A 138 -4.28 -8.77 18.60
CA GLN A 138 -4.70 -7.82 17.56
C GLN A 138 -4.09 -8.12 16.16
N ASP A 139 -3.81 -9.39 15.89
CA ASP A 139 -3.13 -9.84 14.67
C ASP A 139 -1.74 -9.20 14.47
N GLU A 140 -1.05 -8.89 15.56
CA GLU A 140 0.32 -8.38 15.51
C GLU A 140 1.26 -9.41 14.90
N ILE A 141 2.07 -9.01 13.94
CA ILE A 141 3.16 -9.83 13.43
C ILE A 141 4.25 -9.91 14.50
N VAL A 142 4.54 -11.12 14.96
CA VAL A 142 5.57 -11.39 15.98
C VAL A 142 6.63 -12.30 15.37
N VAL A 143 7.89 -11.93 15.53
CA VAL A 143 9.03 -12.55 14.84
C VAL A 143 10.04 -13.11 15.84
N ARG A 144 10.59 -14.28 15.55
CA ARG A 144 11.73 -14.87 16.28
C ARG A 144 12.75 -15.43 15.28
N GLY A 145 14.03 -15.19 15.52
CA GLY A 145 15.09 -15.72 14.69
C GLY A 145 16.42 -15.01 14.87
N PRO A 146 17.47 -15.50 14.26
CA PRO A 146 18.82 -14.94 14.38
C PRO A 146 18.97 -13.56 13.76
N ASN A 147 18.01 -13.12 12.94
CA ASN A 147 17.96 -11.78 12.33
C ASN A 147 17.40 -10.71 13.27
N VAL A 148 16.80 -11.11 14.41
CA VAL A 148 16.24 -10.16 15.38
C VAL A 148 17.37 -9.49 16.14
N PHE A 149 17.30 -8.17 16.28
CA PHE A 149 18.31 -7.36 16.97
C PHE A 149 18.40 -7.71 18.48
N ALA A 150 19.53 -7.36 19.11
CA ALA A 150 19.71 -7.57 20.55
C ALA A 150 18.96 -6.54 21.41
N GLY A 151 18.55 -5.42 20.82
CA GLY A 151 17.84 -4.33 21.51
C GLY A 151 18.27 -2.95 21.06
N TYR A 152 17.60 -1.93 21.58
CA TYR A 152 17.91 -0.54 21.31
C TYR A 152 19.09 -0.07 22.17
N TRP A 153 20.05 0.58 21.55
CA TRP A 153 21.27 1.06 22.21
C TRP A 153 20.95 2.01 23.37
N LYS A 154 21.41 1.64 24.58
CA LYS A 154 21.17 2.37 25.84
C LYS A 154 19.69 2.64 26.16
N ARG A 155 18.77 1.78 25.68
CA ARG A 155 17.33 1.91 25.94
C ARG A 155 16.71 0.57 26.35
N PRO A 156 17.06 0.07 27.55
CA PRO A 156 16.57 -1.25 28.01
C PRO A 156 15.05 -1.28 28.18
N GLU A 157 14.43 -0.21 28.65
CA GLU A 157 12.99 -0.13 28.84
C GLU A 157 12.24 -0.22 27.50
N GLU A 158 12.70 0.49 26.46
CA GLU A 158 12.12 0.42 25.12
C GLU A 158 12.33 -0.96 24.50
N THR A 159 13.49 -1.56 24.76
CA THR A 159 13.79 -2.93 24.32
C THR A 159 12.83 -3.93 24.95
N ALA A 160 12.59 -3.85 26.26
CA ALA A 160 11.69 -4.76 26.98
C ALA A 160 10.22 -4.64 26.52
N LYS A 161 9.82 -3.51 25.96
CA LYS A 161 8.47 -3.34 25.39
C LYS A 161 8.26 -4.18 24.14
N VAL A 162 9.29 -4.39 23.35
CA VAL A 162 9.21 -5.04 22.04
C VAL A 162 9.87 -6.41 21.96
N LEU A 163 10.78 -6.74 22.87
CA LEU A 163 11.41 -8.05 22.98
C LEU A 163 10.94 -8.76 24.25
N ARG A 164 10.18 -9.87 24.08
CA ARG A 164 9.65 -10.68 25.18
C ARG A 164 9.81 -12.15 24.83
N ASP A 165 10.39 -12.93 25.71
CA ASP A 165 10.56 -14.38 25.55
C ASP A 165 11.15 -14.77 24.17
N GLN A 166 12.18 -14.04 23.73
CA GLN A 166 12.84 -14.16 22.42
C GLN A 166 11.96 -13.81 21.20
N TRP A 167 10.75 -13.32 21.41
CA TRP A 167 9.89 -12.82 20.34
C TRP A 167 9.97 -11.31 20.23
N PHE A 168 10.13 -10.83 19.01
CA PHE A 168 10.05 -9.41 18.68
C PHE A 168 8.64 -9.06 18.23
N TYR A 169 8.03 -8.13 18.95
CA TYR A 169 6.72 -7.56 18.67
C TYR A 169 6.90 -6.35 17.77
N THR A 170 6.47 -6.50 16.50
CA THR A 170 6.80 -5.54 15.44
C THR A 170 5.97 -4.26 15.46
N GLY A 171 4.81 -4.28 16.11
CA GLY A 171 3.79 -3.23 16.04
C GLY A 171 3.10 -3.17 14.67
N ASP A 172 3.36 -4.12 13.77
CA ASP A 172 2.68 -4.25 12.49
C ASP A 172 1.54 -5.27 12.60
N GLN A 173 0.37 -4.91 12.12
CA GLN A 173 -0.75 -5.84 11.96
C GLN A 173 -0.62 -6.59 10.65
N GLY A 174 -0.89 -7.89 10.68
CA GLY A 174 -0.77 -8.73 9.49
C GLY A 174 -1.83 -9.81 9.38
N GLU A 175 -1.78 -10.52 8.29
CA GLU A 175 -2.52 -11.76 8.05
C GLU A 175 -1.61 -12.77 7.34
N VAL A 176 -1.86 -14.04 7.57
CA VAL A 176 -1.17 -15.14 6.88
C VAL A 176 -2.21 -16.08 6.29
N ASN A 177 -2.02 -16.49 5.04
CA ASN A 177 -2.91 -17.45 4.41
C ASN A 177 -2.45 -18.91 4.66
N ALA A 178 -3.26 -19.88 4.21
CA ALA A 178 -2.98 -21.30 4.37
C ALA A 178 -1.67 -21.75 3.69
N ALA A 179 -1.20 -21.00 2.68
CA ALA A 179 0.06 -21.27 2.00
C ALA A 179 1.28 -20.66 2.72
N GLY A 180 1.08 -20.00 3.86
CA GLY A 180 2.14 -19.36 4.61
C GLY A 180 2.57 -17.97 4.09
N ASN A 181 1.87 -17.41 3.11
CA ASN A 181 2.16 -16.08 2.58
C ASN A 181 1.60 -15.00 3.51
N TRP A 182 2.47 -14.10 3.96
CA TRP A 182 2.16 -12.98 4.82
C TRP A 182 1.66 -11.76 4.05
N LYS A 183 0.85 -10.96 4.71
CA LYS A 183 0.46 -9.63 4.26
C LYS A 183 0.48 -8.67 5.44
N VAL A 184 1.08 -7.51 5.25
CA VAL A 184 1.04 -6.41 6.23
C VAL A 184 -0.23 -5.61 5.98
N VAL A 185 -1.04 -5.45 7.01
CA VAL A 185 -2.32 -4.75 6.95
C VAL A 185 -2.17 -3.29 7.36
N GLY A 186 -1.34 -3.02 8.37
CA GLY A 186 -1.10 -1.66 8.86
C GLY A 186 -0.25 -1.64 10.12
N ARG A 187 -0.24 -0.51 10.81
CA ARG A 187 0.43 -0.33 12.10
C ARG A 187 -0.59 -0.35 13.24
N ILE A 188 -0.36 -1.15 14.28
CA ILE A 188 -1.27 -1.22 15.45
C ILE A 188 -1.45 0.16 16.09
N LYS A 189 -0.39 0.91 16.25
CA LYS A 189 -0.44 2.28 16.80
C LYS A 189 -1.20 3.29 15.95
N ASN A 190 -1.41 2.99 14.67
CA ASN A 190 -2.13 3.85 13.74
C ASN A 190 -3.61 3.45 13.60
N LEU A 191 -4.02 2.33 14.23
CA LEU A 191 -5.42 1.89 14.17
C LEU A 191 -6.34 3.02 14.63
N ILE A 192 -7.34 3.28 13.83
CA ILE A 192 -8.43 4.17 14.18
C ILE A 192 -9.47 3.33 14.90
N VAL A 193 -9.70 3.67 16.16
CA VAL A 193 -10.75 3.03 16.97
C VAL A 193 -11.98 3.93 16.95
N LEU A 194 -13.01 3.52 16.21
CA LEU A 194 -14.26 4.27 16.16
C LEU A 194 -15.00 4.20 17.50
N GLY A 195 -15.89 5.15 17.76
CA GLY A 195 -16.77 5.15 18.94
C GLY A 195 -17.65 3.89 19.05
N SER A 196 -17.86 3.17 17.94
CA SER A 196 -18.53 1.87 17.87
C SER A 196 -17.63 0.69 18.25
N GLY A 197 -16.35 0.93 18.57
CA GLY A 197 -15.36 -0.11 18.92
C GLY A 197 -14.69 -0.79 17.71
N HIS A 198 -15.01 -0.43 16.48
CA HIS A 198 -14.33 -1.01 15.32
C HIS A 198 -12.90 -0.47 15.17
N ASN A 199 -11.95 -1.41 15.02
CA ASN A 199 -10.55 -1.11 14.72
C ASN A 199 -10.35 -1.08 13.20
N ILE A 200 -9.80 0.01 12.68
CA ILE A 200 -9.61 0.24 11.25
C ILE A 200 -8.16 0.64 11.00
N ALA A 201 -7.45 -0.17 10.20
CA ALA A 201 -6.16 0.22 9.65
C ALA A 201 -6.38 1.31 8.60
N PRO A 202 -5.84 2.53 8.78
CA PRO A 202 -6.08 3.62 7.84
C PRO A 202 -5.32 3.46 6.53
N GLU A 203 -4.13 2.85 6.55
CA GLU A 203 -3.21 2.81 5.43
C GLU A 203 -3.82 2.21 4.15
N PRO A 204 -4.56 1.09 4.17
CA PRO A 204 -5.16 0.53 2.95
C PRO A 204 -6.25 1.41 2.34
N ILE A 205 -6.92 2.22 3.16
CA ILE A 205 -7.98 3.13 2.68
C ILE A 205 -7.34 4.40 2.13
N GLU A 206 -6.35 4.95 2.83
CA GLU A 206 -5.57 6.11 2.40
C GLU A 206 -4.87 5.83 1.07
N GLU A 207 -4.24 4.65 0.94
CA GLU A 207 -3.58 4.24 -0.30
C GLU A 207 -4.57 4.14 -1.46
N ALA A 208 -5.73 3.51 -1.25
CA ALA A 208 -6.77 3.42 -2.27
C ALA A 208 -7.26 4.80 -2.73
N LEU A 209 -7.36 5.76 -1.80
CA LEU A 209 -7.76 7.13 -2.13
C LEU A 209 -6.64 7.88 -2.88
N LEU A 210 -5.39 7.72 -2.47
CA LEU A 210 -4.23 8.32 -3.15
C LEU A 210 -4.06 7.83 -4.60
N GLN A 211 -4.48 6.60 -4.92
CA GLN A 211 -4.47 6.09 -6.29
C GLN A 211 -5.39 6.89 -7.21
N GLN A 212 -6.51 7.39 -6.68
CA GLN A 212 -7.48 8.21 -7.41
C GLN A 212 -7.08 9.69 -7.43
N LEU A 213 -6.20 10.12 -6.51
CA LEU A 213 -5.78 11.50 -6.30
C LEU A 213 -4.26 11.66 -6.45
N PRO A 214 -3.70 11.51 -7.64
CA PRO A 214 -2.26 11.59 -7.85
C PRO A 214 -1.74 12.99 -7.51
N GLY A 215 -0.68 13.03 -6.67
CA GLY A 215 -0.07 14.27 -6.21
C GLY A 215 -0.66 14.83 -4.91
N GLY A 216 -1.76 14.28 -4.43
CA GLY A 216 -2.34 14.60 -3.12
C GLY A 216 -1.65 13.85 -1.97
N GLN A 217 -1.98 14.26 -0.75
CA GLN A 217 -1.72 13.50 0.46
C GLN A 217 -3.04 13.29 1.18
N VAL A 218 -3.18 12.17 1.87
CA VAL A 218 -4.43 11.80 2.56
C VAL A 218 -4.10 11.35 3.97
N VAL A 219 -4.88 11.80 4.93
CA VAL A 219 -4.90 11.25 6.28
C VAL A 219 -6.34 10.97 6.70
N LEU A 220 -6.59 9.77 7.21
CA LEU A 220 -7.87 9.40 7.80
C LEU A 220 -7.93 9.81 9.27
N ILE A 221 -9.08 10.27 9.67
CA ILE A 221 -9.45 10.67 11.04
C ILE A 221 -10.67 9.86 11.47
N GLY A 222 -10.75 9.47 12.74
CA GLY A 222 -11.91 8.72 13.23
C GLY A 222 -11.82 8.22 14.67
N ASN A 223 -10.69 8.41 15.35
CA ASN A 223 -10.52 7.96 16.75
C ASN A 223 -11.61 8.55 17.66
N GLY A 224 -12.36 7.67 18.35
CA GLY A 224 -13.48 8.05 19.21
C GLY A 224 -14.70 8.62 18.48
N ARG A 225 -14.67 8.68 17.14
CA ARG A 225 -15.75 9.26 16.32
C ARG A 225 -16.73 8.21 15.81
N GLY A 226 -17.89 8.65 15.38
CA GLY A 226 -18.94 7.77 14.85
C GLY A 226 -18.64 7.21 13.45
N TYR A 227 -17.72 7.81 12.71
CA TYR A 227 -17.37 7.45 11.35
C TYR A 227 -15.97 7.94 10.95
N LEU A 228 -15.46 7.44 9.80
CA LEU A 228 -14.23 7.93 9.21
C LEU A 228 -14.43 9.24 8.46
N SER A 229 -13.50 10.17 8.61
CA SER A 229 -13.34 11.33 7.75
C SER A 229 -11.94 11.36 7.15
N ALA A 230 -11.74 12.18 6.10
CA ALA A 230 -10.45 12.31 5.42
C ALA A 230 -10.03 13.80 5.34
N VAL A 231 -8.75 14.08 5.59
CA VAL A 231 -8.14 15.33 5.17
C VAL A 231 -7.29 15.03 3.94
N VAL A 232 -7.58 15.73 2.86
CA VAL A 232 -6.87 15.61 1.57
C VAL A 232 -6.13 16.90 1.31
N THR A 233 -4.84 16.83 0.96
CA THR A 233 -4.05 18.01 0.60
C THR A 233 -3.66 18.00 -0.87
N GLY A 234 -3.43 19.19 -1.43
CA GLY A 234 -3.01 19.37 -2.82
C GLY A 234 -3.98 20.23 -3.61
N ASP A 235 -3.58 20.56 -4.83
CA ASP A 235 -4.43 21.31 -5.79
C ASP A 235 -5.41 20.34 -6.47
N VAL A 236 -6.42 19.93 -5.71
CA VAL A 236 -7.42 18.95 -6.14
C VAL A 236 -8.82 19.52 -5.93
N ALA A 237 -9.62 19.53 -6.99
CA ALA A 237 -11.02 19.98 -6.92
C ALA A 237 -11.84 19.08 -5.97
N ARG A 238 -12.74 19.71 -5.20
CA ARG A 238 -13.58 19.03 -4.21
C ARG A 238 -14.41 17.90 -4.82
N GLU A 239 -14.95 18.13 -6.03
CA GLU A 239 -15.77 17.17 -6.79
C GLU A 239 -14.96 15.92 -7.15
N LYS A 240 -13.67 16.09 -7.48
CA LYS A 240 -12.77 14.97 -7.78
C LYS A 240 -12.47 14.15 -6.53
N VAL A 241 -12.31 14.80 -5.38
CA VAL A 241 -12.15 14.11 -4.10
C VAL A 241 -13.40 13.33 -3.74
N GLN A 242 -14.60 13.91 -3.92
CA GLN A 242 -15.86 13.21 -3.69
C GLN A 242 -15.99 11.97 -4.57
N SER A 243 -15.74 12.10 -5.87
CA SER A 243 -15.79 10.97 -6.80
C SER A 243 -14.78 9.86 -6.43
N ALA A 244 -13.59 10.24 -5.96
CA ALA A 244 -12.59 9.29 -5.49
C ALA A 244 -13.05 8.56 -4.21
N ILE A 245 -13.66 9.27 -3.27
CA ILE A 245 -14.21 8.69 -2.05
C ILE A 245 -15.36 7.73 -2.38
N ASP A 246 -16.25 8.07 -3.29
CA ASP A 246 -17.37 7.21 -3.70
C ASP A 246 -16.85 5.89 -4.29
N LEU A 247 -15.81 5.94 -5.14
CA LEU A 247 -15.15 4.75 -5.69
C LEU A 247 -14.49 3.91 -4.60
N VAL A 248 -13.80 4.55 -3.66
CA VAL A 248 -13.11 3.87 -2.55
C VAL A 248 -14.10 3.26 -1.58
N ASN A 249 -15.24 3.91 -1.33
CA ASN A 249 -16.30 3.40 -0.46
C ASN A 249 -17.08 2.23 -1.08
N ALA A 250 -17.10 2.13 -2.40
CA ALA A 250 -17.82 1.06 -3.10
C ALA A 250 -17.33 -0.32 -2.64
N GLY A 251 -18.26 -1.15 -2.17
CA GLY A 251 -17.98 -2.50 -1.69
C GLY A 251 -17.33 -2.59 -0.31
N ARG A 252 -17.07 -1.45 0.38
CA ARG A 252 -16.58 -1.47 1.77
C ARG A 252 -17.72 -1.52 2.77
N PRO A 253 -17.55 -2.25 3.89
CA PRO A 253 -18.49 -2.21 5.00
C PRO A 253 -18.70 -0.78 5.49
N HIS A 254 -19.89 -0.48 5.97
CA HIS A 254 -20.33 0.85 6.37
C HIS A 254 -19.39 1.57 7.36
N TYR A 255 -18.82 0.82 8.32
CA TYR A 255 -17.88 1.36 9.31
C TYR A 255 -16.49 1.69 8.73
N LYS A 256 -16.15 1.19 7.53
CA LYS A 256 -14.91 1.50 6.80
C LYS A 256 -15.08 2.56 5.71
N GLN A 257 -16.27 3.16 5.61
CA GLN A 257 -16.56 4.19 4.61
C GLN A 257 -16.19 5.57 5.14
N ILE A 258 -15.59 6.38 4.28
CA ILE A 258 -15.31 7.80 4.53
C ILE A 258 -16.61 8.57 4.32
N ARG A 259 -17.06 9.34 5.32
CA ARG A 259 -18.34 10.05 5.28
C ARG A 259 -18.22 11.56 5.21
N ALA A 260 -17.08 12.10 5.58
CA ALA A 260 -16.80 13.52 5.49
C ALA A 260 -15.36 13.71 5.04
N PHE A 261 -15.07 14.84 4.42
CA PHE A 261 -13.71 15.18 4.05
C PHE A 261 -13.50 16.70 3.98
N GLN A 262 -12.25 17.08 4.19
CA GLN A 262 -11.76 18.45 4.01
C GLN A 262 -10.64 18.44 2.95
N VAL A 263 -10.64 19.47 2.08
CA VAL A 263 -9.58 19.68 1.09
C VAL A 263 -8.76 20.88 1.49
N ARG A 264 -7.44 20.75 1.52
CA ARG A 264 -6.49 21.79 1.87
C ARG A 264 -5.50 22.02 0.74
N GLY A 265 -5.22 23.28 0.40
CA GLY A 265 -4.17 23.63 -0.55
C GLY A 265 -2.77 23.41 0.02
N GLU A 266 -2.57 23.65 1.33
CA GLU A 266 -1.27 23.49 1.98
C GLU A 266 -0.93 22.00 2.20
N PRO A 267 0.17 21.48 1.62
CA PRO A 267 0.57 20.09 1.82
C PRO A 267 1.14 19.85 3.22
N PHE A 268 1.10 18.61 3.67
CA PHE A 268 1.88 18.17 4.82
C PHE A 268 3.36 18.14 4.44
N SER A 269 4.23 18.68 5.30
CA SER A 269 5.67 18.76 5.05
C SER A 269 6.49 18.53 6.31
N ILE A 270 7.81 18.37 6.12
CA ILE A 270 8.77 18.29 7.23
C ILE A 270 8.86 19.65 7.91
N GLU A 271 8.84 20.72 7.12
CA GLU A 271 8.99 22.11 7.57
C GLU A 271 7.82 22.54 8.46
N ASN A 272 6.58 22.14 8.11
CA ASN A 272 5.42 22.45 8.95
C ASN A 272 5.19 21.43 10.09
N GLY A 273 6.13 20.48 10.25
CA GLY A 273 6.16 19.53 11.36
C GLY A 273 5.18 18.36 11.23
N LEU A 274 4.47 18.22 10.09
CA LEU A 274 3.42 17.21 9.87
C LEU A 274 3.93 15.91 9.22
N LEU A 275 5.16 15.92 8.72
CA LEU A 275 5.87 14.74 8.26
C LEU A 275 7.09 14.43 9.11
N THR A 276 7.47 13.16 9.16
CA THR A 276 8.79 12.74 9.66
C THR A 276 9.86 13.05 8.63
N ALA A 277 11.16 12.99 9.03
CA ALA A 277 12.29 13.15 8.11
C ALA A 277 12.23 12.19 6.89
N ASN A 278 11.57 11.05 7.02
CA ASN A 278 11.37 10.07 5.96
C ASN A 278 10.04 10.26 5.20
N GLY A 279 9.37 11.40 5.37
CA GLY A 279 8.12 11.73 4.65
C GLY A 279 6.87 10.98 5.13
N LYS A 280 6.89 10.35 6.31
CA LYS A 280 5.70 9.66 6.87
C LYS A 280 4.85 10.65 7.66
N LEU A 281 3.52 10.49 7.60
CA LEU A 281 2.54 11.30 8.34
C LEU A 281 2.76 11.21 9.85
N LYS A 282 2.83 12.35 10.51
CA LYS A 282 2.76 12.46 11.98
C LYS A 282 1.30 12.67 12.39
N ARG A 283 0.54 11.57 12.49
CA ARG A 283 -0.92 11.58 12.67
C ARG A 283 -1.36 12.43 13.86
N ASP A 284 -0.71 12.29 15.00
CA ASP A 284 -1.04 13.05 16.22
C ASP A 284 -0.80 14.56 16.03
N ALA A 285 0.30 14.94 15.36
CA ALA A 285 0.59 16.33 15.06
C ALA A 285 -0.41 16.93 14.06
N ILE A 286 -0.82 16.14 13.06
CA ILE A 286 -1.85 16.53 12.10
C ILE A 286 -3.20 16.72 12.83
N ALA A 287 -3.61 15.77 13.65
CA ALA A 287 -4.86 15.84 14.41
C ALA A 287 -4.89 17.06 15.35
N ALA A 288 -3.77 17.35 16.02
CA ALA A 288 -3.66 18.51 16.90
C ALA A 288 -3.69 19.83 16.13
N LYS A 289 -2.93 19.93 15.02
CA LYS A 289 -2.84 21.17 14.23
C LYS A 289 -4.14 21.49 13.50
N LEU A 290 -4.90 20.48 13.08
CA LEU A 290 -6.12 20.60 12.29
C LEU A 290 -7.39 20.38 13.15
N HIS A 291 -7.28 20.56 14.46
CA HIS A 291 -8.36 20.25 15.40
C HIS A 291 -9.70 20.87 14.98
N ASP A 292 -9.72 22.16 14.71
CA ASP A 292 -10.93 22.90 14.40
C ASP A 292 -11.58 22.43 13.06
N GLU A 293 -10.75 22.24 12.04
CA GLU A 293 -11.18 21.72 10.73
C GLU A 293 -11.72 20.28 10.84
N ILE A 294 -11.12 19.49 11.72
CA ILE A 294 -11.58 18.12 12.00
C ILE A 294 -12.93 18.16 12.71
N GLU A 295 -13.10 19.03 13.73
CA GLU A 295 -14.38 19.18 14.46
C GLU A 295 -15.51 19.58 13.51
N GLU A 296 -15.27 20.52 12.60
CA GLU A 296 -16.25 20.93 11.59
C GLU A 296 -16.77 19.75 10.78
N MET A 297 -15.92 18.80 10.39
CA MET A 297 -16.35 17.62 9.64
C MET A 297 -17.35 16.73 10.39
N TYR A 298 -17.36 16.78 11.72
CA TYR A 298 -18.24 15.97 12.57
C TYR A 298 -19.48 16.74 13.06
N GLN A 299 -19.46 18.08 13.04
CA GLN A 299 -20.60 18.92 13.46
C GLN A 299 -21.72 18.97 12.43
N VAL A 300 -21.40 18.90 11.14
CA VAL A 300 -22.36 19.06 10.01
C VAL A 300 -23.45 17.97 9.96
N LYS A 301 -23.33 16.86 10.68
CA LYS A 301 -24.31 15.74 10.68
C LYS A 301 -25.18 15.61 11.93
N GLN A 302 -25.10 16.51 12.89
CA GLN A 302 -26.06 16.54 14.03
C GLN A 302 -27.33 17.32 13.74
N ALA A 303 -27.48 17.89 12.54
CA ALA A 303 -28.58 18.78 12.16
C ALA A 303 -29.58 18.15 11.15
N VAL A 304 -29.69 16.79 11.10
CA VAL A 304 -30.80 16.14 10.33
C VAL A 304 -31.41 15.02 11.17
#